data_f9a0f5d411b1fadc6d5b15f169105e3a
#
_entry.id   f9a0f5d411b1fadc6d5b15f169105e3a
#
_cell.length_a   1.000
_cell.length_b   1.000
_cell.length_c   1.000
_cell.angle_alpha   90.00
_cell.angle_beta   90.00
_cell.angle_gamma   90.00
#
_symmetry.space_group_name_H-M   'P 1'
#
loop_
_entity.id
_entity.type
_entity.pdbx_description
1 polymer ?
#
loop_
_entity_poly.entity_id
_entity_poly.type
_entity_poly.pdbx_seq_one_letter_code
_entity_poly.pdbx_strand_id
1 'polypeptide(L)'
;MLTLEKFEEASELVKRVTNPPKLVYSDYLSEQCGGKVYLKPENMQHTGAYKIRGAYYKISTLSDEARERGLITASAGNHAQGVAFAAKKFGCRATIVMPTVTPLIKVNRTKSYGADVILYGDVYDDAYNYACELAEKNGYTFVHPFNDLDVAAGQGTIAMEIVQELPTVDYIIVPVGGGGLIAGVSTLAKMLNPNIRVIGVEPSQAASMTAALQAGEVVELDSAN
;
A
#
# COMPACT_ATOMS: atom_id res chain seq x y z
N MET A 1 1.33 15.36 8.48
CA MET A 1 -0.06 15.10 8.86
C MET A 1 -0.86 14.78 7.60
N LEU A 2 -1.86 13.90 7.66
CA LEU A 2 -2.79 13.67 6.56
C LEU A 2 -3.84 14.78 6.57
N THR A 3 -3.98 15.51 5.45
CA THR A 3 -4.97 16.59 5.27
C THR A 3 -5.81 16.30 4.04
N LEU A 4 -6.96 16.97 3.90
CA LEU A 4 -7.82 16.80 2.73
C LEU A 4 -7.10 17.20 1.45
N GLU A 5 -6.39 18.33 1.47
CA GLU A 5 -5.61 18.82 0.33
C GLU A 5 -4.56 17.79 -0.13
N LYS A 6 -3.90 17.11 0.83
CA LYS A 6 -2.94 16.04 0.51
C LYS A 6 -3.60 14.85 -0.17
N PHE A 7 -4.81 14.48 0.24
CA PHE A 7 -5.56 13.41 -0.41
C PHE A 7 -6.08 13.82 -1.80
N GLU A 8 -6.48 15.07 -1.98
CA GLU A 8 -6.90 15.60 -3.27
C GLU A 8 -5.72 15.60 -4.25
N GLU A 9 -4.55 16.10 -3.84
CA GLU A 9 -3.31 16.05 -4.62
C GLU A 9 -2.95 14.61 -4.98
N ALA A 10 -2.96 13.70 -3.98
CA ALA A 10 -2.69 12.28 -4.21
C ALA A 10 -3.67 11.68 -5.22
N SER A 11 -4.96 12.01 -5.14
CA SER A 11 -5.99 11.51 -6.06
C SER A 11 -5.73 11.96 -7.49
N GLU A 12 -5.38 13.22 -7.71
CA GLU A 12 -5.09 13.73 -9.05
C GLU A 12 -3.82 13.09 -9.66
N LEU A 13 -2.79 12.87 -8.85
CA LEU A 13 -1.55 12.24 -9.31
C LEU A 13 -1.73 10.73 -9.58
N VAL A 14 -2.38 10.03 -8.67
CA VAL A 14 -2.58 8.58 -8.76
C VAL A 14 -3.47 8.18 -9.94
N LYS A 15 -4.46 8.99 -10.32
CA LYS A 15 -5.29 8.77 -11.53
C LYS A 15 -4.47 8.61 -12.81
N ARG A 16 -3.28 9.20 -12.88
CA ARG A 16 -2.42 9.13 -14.08
C ARG A 16 -1.79 7.75 -14.31
N VAL A 17 -1.76 6.92 -13.29
CA VAL A 17 -1.03 5.64 -13.30
C VAL A 17 -1.85 4.44 -12.83
N THR A 18 -3.00 4.67 -12.28
CA THR A 18 -3.90 3.60 -11.86
C THR A 18 -4.90 3.28 -12.96
N ASN A 19 -5.40 2.05 -12.88
CA ASN A 19 -6.63 1.64 -13.57
C ASN A 19 -7.74 1.62 -12.50
N PRO A 20 -8.49 2.74 -12.29
CA PRO A 20 -9.45 2.81 -11.18
C PRO A 20 -10.60 1.83 -11.44
N PRO A 21 -10.66 0.71 -10.72
CA PRO A 21 -11.72 -0.25 -10.90
C PRO A 21 -13.03 0.34 -10.36
N LYS A 22 -14.11 0.17 -11.09
CA LYS A 22 -15.45 0.52 -10.61
C LYS A 22 -15.85 -0.38 -9.46
N LEU A 23 -16.78 0.11 -8.65
CA LEU A 23 -17.45 -0.72 -7.66
C LEU A 23 -18.29 -1.81 -8.35
N VAL A 24 -18.12 -3.04 -7.91
CA VAL A 24 -18.86 -4.21 -8.43
C VAL A 24 -19.85 -4.65 -7.38
N TYR A 25 -21.14 -4.58 -7.70
CA TYR A 25 -22.19 -5.12 -6.85
C TYR A 25 -22.06 -6.64 -6.75
N SER A 26 -22.19 -7.17 -5.54
CA SER A 26 -22.13 -8.60 -5.26
C SER A 26 -23.49 -9.11 -4.79
N ASP A 27 -24.23 -9.77 -5.66
CA ASP A 27 -25.51 -10.39 -5.30
C ASP A 27 -25.33 -11.39 -4.14
N TYR A 28 -24.35 -12.28 -4.27
CA TYR A 28 -24.06 -13.29 -3.27
C TYR A 28 -23.82 -12.71 -1.88
N LEU A 29 -22.89 -11.72 -1.75
CA LEU A 29 -22.60 -11.13 -0.45
C LEU A 29 -23.78 -10.30 0.07
N SER A 30 -24.52 -9.65 -0.81
CA SER A 30 -25.69 -8.86 -0.43
C SER A 30 -26.81 -9.73 0.14
N GLU A 31 -27.05 -10.89 -0.43
CA GLU A 31 -27.99 -11.88 0.09
C GLU A 31 -27.56 -12.42 1.45
N GLN A 32 -26.26 -12.73 1.63
CA GLN A 32 -25.72 -13.24 2.91
C GLN A 32 -25.79 -12.21 4.03
N CYS A 33 -25.58 -10.94 3.74
CA CYS A 33 -25.52 -9.86 4.74
C CYS A 33 -26.86 -9.15 4.97
N GLY A 34 -27.85 -9.35 4.11
CA GLY A 34 -29.13 -8.63 4.14
C GLY A 34 -29.00 -7.14 3.82
N GLY A 35 -27.94 -6.74 3.09
CA GLY A 35 -27.63 -5.36 2.71
C GLY A 35 -27.03 -5.28 1.32
N LYS A 36 -26.73 -4.06 0.84
CA LYS A 36 -26.07 -3.85 -0.45
C LYS A 36 -24.57 -3.90 -0.31
N VAL A 37 -23.93 -4.92 -0.85
CA VAL A 37 -22.47 -5.12 -0.79
C VAL A 37 -21.83 -4.85 -2.15
N TYR A 38 -20.82 -3.98 -2.15
CA TYR A 38 -20.02 -3.66 -3.32
C TYR A 38 -18.55 -4.02 -3.06
N LEU A 39 -17.87 -4.48 -4.08
CA LEU A 39 -16.45 -4.77 -4.06
C LEU A 39 -15.68 -3.67 -4.78
N LYS A 40 -14.57 -3.19 -4.20
CA LYS A 40 -13.57 -2.34 -4.85
C LYS A 40 -12.38 -3.24 -5.25
N PRO A 41 -12.34 -3.76 -6.50
CA PRO A 41 -11.40 -4.83 -6.86
C PRO A 41 -10.01 -4.27 -7.20
N GLU A 42 -9.24 -3.88 -6.19
CA GLU A 42 -7.87 -3.36 -6.33
C GLU A 42 -6.86 -4.39 -6.88
N ASN A 43 -7.22 -5.66 -6.96
CA ASN A 43 -6.48 -6.68 -7.69
C ASN A 43 -6.50 -6.49 -9.22
N MET A 44 -7.35 -5.60 -9.73
CA MET A 44 -7.40 -5.22 -11.15
C MET A 44 -6.42 -4.10 -11.52
N GLN A 45 -5.61 -3.62 -10.58
CA GLN A 45 -4.54 -2.67 -10.86
C GLN A 45 -3.45 -3.28 -11.75
N HIS A 46 -2.65 -2.44 -12.44
CA HIS A 46 -1.54 -2.88 -13.32
C HIS A 46 -0.58 -3.84 -12.64
N THR A 47 -0.31 -3.64 -11.33
CA THR A 47 0.55 -4.52 -10.54
C THR A 47 -0.22 -5.62 -9.79
N GLY A 48 -1.53 -5.72 -10.00
CA GLY A 48 -2.40 -6.70 -9.34
C GLY A 48 -2.71 -6.36 -7.88
N ALA A 49 -2.46 -5.12 -7.43
CA ALA A 49 -2.74 -4.68 -6.07
C ALA A 49 -2.75 -3.15 -5.94
N TYR A 50 -3.40 -2.66 -4.88
CA TYR A 50 -3.51 -1.23 -4.53
C TYR A 50 -2.17 -0.54 -4.23
N LYS A 51 -1.11 -1.29 -3.93
CA LYS A 51 0.20 -0.75 -3.49
C LYS A 51 0.83 0.25 -4.47
N ILE A 52 0.47 0.17 -5.74
CA ILE A 52 0.88 1.14 -6.77
C ILE A 52 0.50 2.58 -6.41
N ARG A 53 -0.64 2.80 -5.75
CA ARG A 53 -1.16 4.12 -5.37
C ARG A 53 -0.22 4.84 -4.42
N GLY A 54 0.07 4.22 -3.28
CA GLY A 54 0.96 4.79 -2.26
C GLY A 54 2.41 4.90 -2.74
N ALA A 55 2.91 3.89 -3.46
CA ALA A 55 4.26 3.95 -4.02
C ALA A 55 4.41 5.11 -5.02
N TYR A 56 3.45 5.28 -5.91
CA TYR A 56 3.50 6.35 -6.90
C TYR A 56 3.40 7.73 -6.25
N TYR A 57 2.45 7.92 -5.33
CA TYR A 57 2.33 9.21 -4.65
C TYR A 57 3.58 9.53 -3.83
N LYS A 58 4.11 8.57 -3.06
CA LYS A 58 5.36 8.77 -2.32
C LYS A 58 6.51 9.21 -3.21
N ILE A 59 6.72 8.54 -4.32
CA ILE A 59 7.82 8.88 -5.24
C ILE A 59 7.60 10.26 -5.89
N SER A 60 6.35 10.64 -6.14
CA SER A 60 6.02 11.96 -6.69
C SER A 60 6.36 13.12 -5.75
N THR A 61 6.33 12.90 -4.42
CA THR A 61 6.65 13.94 -3.43
C THR A 61 8.15 14.11 -3.19
N LEU A 62 8.99 13.25 -3.74
CA LEU A 62 10.44 13.34 -3.60
C LEU A 62 11.02 14.44 -4.49
N SER A 63 12.12 15.07 -4.03
CA SER A 63 12.88 15.99 -4.88
C SER A 63 13.54 15.25 -6.04
N ASP A 64 13.93 15.98 -7.08
CA ASP A 64 14.63 15.40 -8.23
C ASP A 64 15.93 14.74 -7.79
N GLU A 65 16.70 15.38 -6.90
CA GLU A 65 17.95 14.83 -6.37
C GLU A 65 17.72 13.51 -5.58
N ALA A 66 16.62 13.43 -4.85
CA ALA A 66 16.28 12.18 -4.12
C ALA A 66 15.92 11.06 -5.08
N ARG A 67 15.20 11.37 -6.17
CA ARG A 67 14.88 10.41 -7.24
C ARG A 67 16.13 9.97 -8.01
N GLU A 68 17.03 10.90 -8.32
CA GLU A 68 18.29 10.61 -9.03
C GLU A 68 19.23 9.71 -8.25
N ARG A 69 19.32 9.89 -6.91
CA ARG A 69 20.09 8.99 -6.07
C ARG A 69 19.58 7.55 -6.12
N GLY A 70 18.28 7.36 -6.31
CA GLY A 70 17.63 6.08 -6.40
C GLY A 70 16.78 5.73 -5.19
N LEU A 71 15.95 4.73 -5.38
CA LEU A 71 14.95 4.27 -4.42
C LEU A 71 15.30 2.86 -3.95
N ILE A 72 14.92 2.54 -2.71
CA ILE A 72 15.08 1.18 -2.18
C ILE A 72 13.87 0.79 -1.33
N THR A 73 13.54 -0.49 -1.34
CA THR A 73 12.58 -1.08 -0.39
C THR A 73 12.88 -2.56 -0.16
N ALA A 74 12.37 -3.10 0.94
CA ALA A 74 12.34 -4.53 1.20
C ALA A 74 10.91 -5.05 1.03
N SER A 75 10.69 -5.95 0.08
CA SER A 75 9.39 -6.59 -0.11
C SER A 75 9.46 -7.69 -1.15
N ALA A 76 8.91 -8.86 -0.85
CA ALA A 76 8.78 -9.97 -1.81
C ALA A 76 7.39 -10.02 -2.49
N GLY A 77 6.59 -8.96 -2.38
CA GLY A 77 5.20 -8.99 -2.81
C GLY A 77 4.72 -7.76 -3.58
N ASN A 78 3.49 -7.35 -3.28
CA ASN A 78 2.78 -6.28 -4.00
C ASN A 78 3.45 -4.91 -3.89
N HIS A 79 4.11 -4.63 -2.74
CA HIS A 79 4.81 -3.36 -2.57
C HIS A 79 6.05 -3.27 -3.46
N ALA A 80 6.83 -4.35 -3.57
CA ALA A 80 7.96 -4.44 -4.49
C ALA A 80 7.57 -4.06 -5.92
N GLN A 81 6.49 -4.66 -6.42
CA GLN A 81 5.97 -4.38 -7.76
C GLN A 81 5.44 -2.96 -7.90
N GLY A 82 4.75 -2.45 -6.85
CA GLY A 82 4.27 -1.07 -6.82
C GLY A 82 5.40 -0.05 -6.92
N VAL A 83 6.47 -0.23 -6.14
CA VAL A 83 7.66 0.65 -6.17
C VAL A 83 8.38 0.54 -7.51
N ALA A 84 8.62 -0.67 -8.00
CA ALA A 84 9.28 -0.89 -9.30
C ALA A 84 8.52 -0.22 -10.45
N PHE A 85 7.20 -0.41 -10.51
CA PHE A 85 6.34 0.20 -11.52
C PHE A 85 6.35 1.74 -11.41
N ALA A 86 6.20 2.28 -10.21
CA ALA A 86 6.18 3.72 -9.97
C ALA A 86 7.54 4.35 -10.32
N ALA A 87 8.65 3.76 -9.89
CA ALA A 87 10.00 4.21 -10.23
C ALA A 87 10.21 4.29 -11.73
N LYS A 88 9.77 3.27 -12.48
CA LYS A 88 9.83 3.27 -13.96
C LYS A 88 9.07 4.45 -14.56
N LYS A 89 7.91 4.84 -14.00
CA LYS A 89 7.13 5.98 -14.48
C LYS A 89 7.82 7.33 -14.27
N PHE A 90 8.61 7.44 -13.21
CA PHE A 90 9.42 8.62 -12.91
C PHE A 90 10.84 8.59 -13.52
N GLY A 91 11.20 7.49 -14.21
CA GLY A 91 12.56 7.33 -14.74
C GLY A 91 13.63 7.13 -13.65
N CYS A 92 13.24 6.73 -12.43
CA CYS A 92 14.13 6.52 -11.31
C CYS A 92 14.65 5.08 -11.26
N ARG A 93 15.83 4.89 -10.70
CA ARG A 93 16.32 3.55 -10.34
C ARG A 93 15.64 3.09 -9.06
N ALA A 94 15.24 1.82 -9.01
CA ALA A 94 14.70 1.19 -7.82
C ALA A 94 15.44 -0.12 -7.54
N THR A 95 15.90 -0.28 -6.30
CA THR A 95 16.50 -1.51 -5.77
C THR A 95 15.49 -2.16 -4.83
N ILE A 96 15.19 -3.43 -5.06
CA ILE A 96 14.26 -4.20 -4.23
C ILE A 96 15.01 -5.35 -3.59
N VAL A 97 15.04 -5.35 -2.25
CA VAL A 97 15.64 -6.45 -1.50
C VAL A 97 14.54 -7.45 -1.12
N MET A 98 14.80 -8.73 -1.41
CA MET A 98 13.88 -9.84 -1.14
C MET A 98 14.61 -10.98 -0.43
N PRO A 99 13.95 -11.75 0.44
CA PRO A 99 14.51 -12.98 0.97
C PRO A 99 14.92 -13.96 -0.15
N THR A 100 15.95 -14.75 0.09
CA THR A 100 16.49 -15.74 -0.88
C THR A 100 15.45 -16.79 -1.27
N VAL A 101 14.53 -17.12 -0.36
CA VAL A 101 13.44 -18.07 -0.54
C VAL A 101 12.29 -17.53 -1.40
N THR A 102 12.37 -16.28 -1.87
CA THR A 102 11.31 -15.65 -2.67
C THR A 102 11.09 -16.40 -3.98
N PRO A 103 9.84 -16.82 -4.30
CA PRO A 103 9.55 -17.49 -5.54
C PRO A 103 9.99 -16.72 -6.79
N LEU A 104 10.65 -17.41 -7.74
CA LEU A 104 11.19 -16.80 -8.97
C LEU A 104 10.15 -15.99 -9.76
N ILE A 105 8.89 -16.41 -9.74
CA ILE A 105 7.83 -15.69 -10.42
C ILE A 105 7.68 -14.25 -9.89
N LYS A 106 7.82 -14.05 -8.56
CA LYS A 106 7.74 -12.72 -7.94
C LYS A 106 8.98 -11.89 -8.25
N VAL A 107 10.16 -12.51 -8.21
CA VAL A 107 11.43 -11.88 -8.59
C VAL A 107 11.37 -11.39 -10.04
N ASN A 108 11.02 -12.29 -10.97
CA ASN A 108 10.96 -11.97 -12.40
C ASN A 108 9.92 -10.90 -12.72
N ARG A 109 8.76 -10.96 -12.05
CA ARG A 109 7.72 -9.94 -12.22
C ARG A 109 8.17 -8.56 -11.75
N THR A 110 8.90 -8.48 -10.63
CA THR A 110 9.47 -7.21 -10.16
C THR A 110 10.54 -6.68 -11.13
N LYS A 111 11.45 -7.55 -11.60
CA LYS A 111 12.44 -7.20 -12.64
C LYS A 111 11.82 -6.73 -13.94
N SER A 112 10.66 -7.28 -14.35
CA SER A 112 9.97 -6.86 -15.57
C SER A 112 9.47 -5.41 -15.54
N TYR A 113 9.29 -4.84 -14.34
CA TYR A 113 9.02 -3.43 -14.15
C TYR A 113 10.28 -2.55 -14.17
N GLY A 114 11.47 -3.14 -14.33
CA GLY A 114 12.73 -2.41 -14.48
C GLY A 114 13.51 -2.18 -13.19
N ALA A 115 13.14 -2.82 -12.08
CA ALA A 115 13.87 -2.71 -10.83
C ALA A 115 15.04 -3.71 -10.76
N ASP A 116 16.09 -3.30 -10.07
CA ASP A 116 17.18 -4.17 -9.62
C ASP A 116 16.71 -4.99 -8.42
N VAL A 117 16.84 -6.31 -8.47
CA VAL A 117 16.44 -7.20 -7.36
C VAL A 117 17.65 -7.83 -6.74
N ILE A 118 17.80 -7.65 -5.43
CA ILE A 118 18.82 -8.27 -4.60
C ILE A 118 18.12 -9.33 -3.73
N LEU A 119 18.63 -10.57 -3.76
CA LEU A 119 18.19 -11.62 -2.86
C LEU A 119 19.15 -11.68 -1.68
N TYR A 120 18.62 -11.51 -0.45
CA TYR A 120 19.42 -11.46 0.76
C TYR A 120 18.63 -11.95 1.98
N GLY A 121 19.30 -12.78 2.80
CA GLY A 121 18.73 -13.37 4.00
C GLY A 121 17.64 -14.41 3.73
N ASP A 122 17.16 -15.03 4.77
CA ASP A 122 16.16 -16.10 4.68
C ASP A 122 14.76 -15.61 5.05
N VAL A 123 14.68 -14.54 5.85
CA VAL A 123 13.42 -13.95 6.31
C VAL A 123 13.30 -12.47 5.88
N TYR A 124 12.10 -11.92 6.06
CA TYR A 124 11.83 -10.53 5.70
C TYR A 124 12.75 -9.55 6.45
N ASP A 125 13.00 -9.78 7.73
CA ASP A 125 13.78 -8.86 8.56
C ASP A 125 15.24 -8.76 8.11
N ASP A 126 15.84 -9.86 7.64
CA ASP A 126 17.17 -9.83 7.04
C ASP A 126 17.21 -8.93 5.81
N ALA A 127 16.23 -9.11 4.92
CA ALA A 127 16.10 -8.30 3.71
C ALA A 127 15.83 -6.83 4.04
N TYR A 128 15.03 -6.56 5.06
CA TYR A 128 14.72 -5.20 5.51
C TYR A 128 15.96 -4.50 6.09
N ASN A 129 16.67 -5.15 6.99
CA ASN A 129 17.88 -4.60 7.61
C ASN A 129 18.94 -4.30 6.55
N TYR A 130 19.16 -5.23 5.63
CA TYR A 130 20.09 -5.03 4.53
C TYR A 130 19.67 -3.89 3.58
N ALA A 131 18.37 -3.74 3.33
CA ALA A 131 17.88 -2.61 2.55
C ALA A 131 18.11 -1.27 3.26
N CYS A 132 17.99 -1.21 4.59
CA CYS A 132 18.31 -0.02 5.38
C CYS A 132 19.82 0.31 5.31
N GLU A 133 20.70 -0.68 5.45
CA GLU A 133 22.15 -0.50 5.30
C GLU A 133 22.52 0.06 3.90
N LEU A 134 21.92 -0.50 2.86
CA LEU A 134 22.14 -0.02 1.49
C LEU A 134 21.58 1.39 1.28
N ALA A 135 20.45 1.72 1.91
CA ALA A 135 19.88 3.06 1.86
C ALA A 135 20.85 4.10 2.43
N GLU A 136 21.39 3.84 3.61
CA GLU A 136 22.38 4.72 4.27
C GLU A 136 23.67 4.85 3.45
N LYS A 137 24.23 3.72 3.05
CA LYS A 137 25.51 3.65 2.32
C LYS A 137 25.47 4.38 0.97
N ASN A 138 24.37 4.29 0.25
CA ASN A 138 24.26 4.82 -1.11
C ASN A 138 23.40 6.09 -1.19
N GLY A 139 22.81 6.54 -0.09
CA GLY A 139 21.91 7.68 -0.04
C GLY A 139 20.57 7.45 -0.75
N TYR A 140 20.14 6.18 -0.86
CA TYR A 140 18.85 5.85 -1.47
C TYR A 140 17.69 6.28 -0.58
N THR A 141 16.59 6.69 -1.21
CA THR A 141 15.35 6.93 -0.47
C THR A 141 14.61 5.61 -0.23
N PHE A 142 14.42 5.28 1.05
CA PHE A 142 13.64 4.11 1.43
C PHE A 142 12.14 4.38 1.25
N VAL A 143 11.47 3.58 0.44
CA VAL A 143 10.01 3.64 0.24
C VAL A 143 9.34 2.59 1.11
N HIS A 144 8.83 3.03 2.27
CA HIS A 144 8.26 2.12 3.27
C HIS A 144 6.90 1.55 2.81
N PRO A 145 6.62 0.25 3.06
CA PRO A 145 5.39 -0.39 2.57
C PRO A 145 4.08 0.07 3.22
N PHE A 146 4.12 0.74 4.39
CA PHE A 146 2.95 1.19 5.15
C PHE A 146 3.22 2.30 6.16
N ASN A 147 4.39 2.36 6.82
CA ASN A 147 4.69 3.36 7.84
C ASN A 147 5.27 4.64 7.23
N ASP A 148 4.49 5.28 6.37
CA ASP A 148 4.81 6.53 5.69
C ASP A 148 3.50 7.26 5.35
N LEU A 149 3.38 8.52 5.74
CA LEU A 149 2.14 9.29 5.54
C LEU A 149 1.84 9.60 4.07
N ASP A 150 2.86 9.70 3.22
CA ASP A 150 2.66 9.88 1.78
C ASP A 150 2.14 8.58 1.16
N VAL A 151 2.73 7.44 1.57
CA VAL A 151 2.22 6.13 1.16
C VAL A 151 0.77 5.96 1.62
N ALA A 152 0.45 6.28 2.87
CA ALA A 152 -0.92 6.20 3.39
C ALA A 152 -1.88 7.13 2.64
N ALA A 153 -1.46 8.36 2.29
CA ALA A 153 -2.26 9.29 1.49
C ALA A 153 -2.59 8.71 0.11
N GLY A 154 -1.60 8.14 -0.58
CA GLY A 154 -1.83 7.46 -1.85
C GLY A 154 -2.82 6.30 -1.74
N GLN A 155 -2.73 5.47 -0.69
CA GLN A 155 -3.70 4.39 -0.44
C GLN A 155 -5.10 4.92 -0.14
N GLY A 156 -5.19 6.06 0.56
CA GLY A 156 -6.45 6.72 0.90
C GLY A 156 -7.27 7.17 -0.30
N THR A 157 -6.64 7.34 -1.49
CA THR A 157 -7.35 7.68 -2.72
C THR A 157 -8.43 6.67 -3.10
N ILE A 158 -8.36 5.44 -2.57
CA ILE A 158 -9.42 4.43 -2.69
C ILE A 158 -10.72 4.93 -2.06
N ALA A 159 -10.66 5.57 -0.88
CA ALA A 159 -11.84 6.11 -0.23
C ALA A 159 -12.45 7.27 -1.04
N MET A 160 -11.61 8.10 -1.68
CA MET A 160 -12.11 9.15 -2.59
C MET A 160 -12.94 8.57 -3.71
N GLU A 161 -12.43 7.53 -4.38
CA GLU A 161 -13.13 6.85 -5.47
C GLU A 161 -14.42 6.17 -4.99
N ILE A 162 -14.39 5.52 -3.82
CA ILE A 162 -15.56 4.86 -3.24
C ILE A 162 -16.67 5.89 -2.97
N VAL A 163 -16.35 7.00 -2.29
CA VAL A 163 -17.36 8.01 -1.93
C VAL A 163 -17.89 8.76 -3.15
N GLN A 164 -17.05 8.98 -4.16
CA GLN A 164 -17.49 9.58 -5.44
C GLN A 164 -18.45 8.67 -6.21
N GLU A 165 -18.22 7.36 -6.19
CA GLU A 165 -19.03 6.38 -6.92
C GLU A 165 -20.27 5.94 -6.12
N LEU A 166 -20.18 5.88 -4.79
CA LEU A 166 -21.25 5.51 -3.87
C LEU A 166 -21.33 6.50 -2.70
N PRO A 167 -21.91 7.71 -2.90
CA PRO A 167 -22.00 8.72 -1.85
C PRO A 167 -22.79 8.29 -0.60
N THR A 168 -23.63 7.25 -0.73
CA THR A 168 -24.46 6.70 0.34
C THR A 168 -23.82 5.51 1.07
N VAL A 169 -22.50 5.32 0.95
CA VAL A 169 -21.81 4.24 1.64
C VAL A 169 -21.88 4.42 3.17
N ASP A 170 -22.33 3.38 3.87
CA ASP A 170 -22.40 3.36 5.34
C ASP A 170 -21.13 2.75 5.96
N TYR A 171 -20.61 1.70 5.34
CA TYR A 171 -19.48 0.91 5.85
C TYR A 171 -18.42 0.69 4.79
N ILE A 172 -17.16 0.86 5.16
CA ILE A 172 -16.01 0.45 4.34
C ILE A 172 -15.23 -0.60 5.11
N ILE A 173 -15.16 -1.82 4.56
CA ILE A 173 -14.44 -2.94 5.15
C ILE A 173 -13.06 -3.02 4.50
N VAL A 174 -12.01 -2.99 5.31
CA VAL A 174 -10.62 -2.85 4.84
C VAL A 174 -9.76 -3.96 5.44
N PRO A 175 -9.04 -4.77 4.62
CA PRO A 175 -8.05 -5.71 5.14
C PRO A 175 -6.88 -4.96 5.77
N VAL A 176 -6.42 -5.43 6.92
CA VAL A 176 -5.35 -4.81 7.69
C VAL A 176 -4.15 -5.76 7.80
N GLY A 177 -2.98 -5.24 7.47
CA GLY A 177 -1.68 -5.77 7.80
C GLY A 177 -0.90 -4.68 8.53
N GLY A 178 0.14 -4.09 7.93
CA GLY A 178 0.91 -2.98 8.52
C GLY A 178 0.19 -1.63 8.67
N GLY A 179 -1.12 -1.55 8.42
CA GLY A 179 -1.96 -0.40 8.77
C GLY A 179 -2.03 0.74 7.73
N GLY A 180 -1.12 0.83 6.78
CA GLY A 180 -1.06 1.98 5.85
C GLY A 180 -2.31 2.17 4.97
N LEU A 181 -2.95 1.07 4.54
CA LEU A 181 -4.20 1.13 3.78
C LEU A 181 -5.34 1.67 4.63
N ILE A 182 -5.60 1.06 5.78
CA ILE A 182 -6.70 1.47 6.64
C ILE A 182 -6.49 2.87 7.20
N ALA A 183 -5.26 3.27 7.50
CA ALA A 183 -4.94 4.62 7.95
C ALA A 183 -5.33 5.66 6.90
N GLY A 184 -4.95 5.46 5.63
CA GLY A 184 -5.32 6.36 4.55
C GLY A 184 -6.83 6.37 4.28
N VAL A 185 -7.43 5.18 4.12
CA VAL A 185 -8.86 5.04 3.82
C VAL A 185 -9.74 5.60 4.94
N SER A 186 -9.45 5.26 6.22
CA SER A 186 -10.27 5.71 7.34
C SER A 186 -10.16 7.20 7.57
N THR A 187 -8.96 7.76 7.47
CA THR A 187 -8.75 9.20 7.64
C THR A 187 -9.54 9.98 6.58
N LEU A 188 -9.40 9.62 5.32
CA LEU A 188 -10.12 10.34 4.26
C LEU A 188 -11.63 10.11 4.34
N ALA A 189 -12.09 8.87 4.55
CA ALA A 189 -13.51 8.58 4.68
C ALA A 189 -14.17 9.43 5.77
N LYS A 190 -13.51 9.59 6.93
CA LYS A 190 -13.99 10.41 8.03
C LYS A 190 -13.95 11.91 7.75
N MET A 191 -13.01 12.39 6.94
CA MET A 191 -12.97 13.78 6.48
C MET A 191 -14.12 14.09 5.51
N LEU A 192 -14.43 13.14 4.61
CA LEU A 192 -15.51 13.30 3.62
C LEU A 192 -16.91 13.15 4.23
N ASN A 193 -17.08 12.16 5.08
CA ASN A 193 -18.34 11.91 5.81
C ASN A 193 -18.06 11.21 7.15
N PRO A 194 -18.19 11.91 8.29
CA PRO A 194 -17.92 11.34 9.61
C PRO A 194 -18.85 10.18 10.01
N ASN A 195 -19.99 10.01 9.32
CA ASN A 195 -20.93 8.92 9.57
C ASN A 195 -20.47 7.59 8.96
N ILE A 196 -19.58 7.60 7.97
CA ILE A 196 -19.03 6.35 7.40
C ILE A 196 -18.28 5.58 8.48
N ARG A 197 -18.61 4.30 8.65
CA ARG A 197 -17.89 3.41 9.55
C ARG A 197 -16.84 2.63 8.77
N VAL A 198 -15.58 2.73 9.21
CA VAL A 198 -14.48 1.95 8.61
C VAL A 198 -14.14 0.81 9.55
N ILE A 199 -14.18 -0.42 9.04
CA ILE A 199 -13.96 -1.64 9.79
C ILE A 199 -12.71 -2.32 9.25
N GLY A 200 -11.69 -2.48 10.11
CA GLY A 200 -10.49 -3.27 9.80
C GLY A 200 -10.75 -4.75 9.99
N VAL A 201 -10.21 -5.58 9.10
CA VAL A 201 -10.28 -7.03 9.17
C VAL A 201 -8.88 -7.62 9.10
N GLU A 202 -8.53 -8.45 10.06
CA GLU A 202 -7.25 -9.15 10.15
C GLU A 202 -7.47 -10.66 10.21
N PRO A 203 -6.51 -11.48 9.73
CA PRO A 203 -6.51 -12.90 10.03
C PRO A 203 -6.36 -13.13 11.54
N SER A 204 -7.12 -14.05 12.11
CA SER A 204 -7.06 -14.32 13.55
C SER A 204 -5.67 -14.76 14.05
N GLN A 205 -4.87 -15.35 13.17
CA GLN A 205 -3.49 -15.79 13.46
C GLN A 205 -2.42 -14.70 13.21
N ALA A 206 -2.82 -13.51 12.77
CA ALA A 206 -1.92 -12.38 12.51
C ALA A 206 -2.61 -11.05 12.83
N ALA A 207 -3.33 -10.98 13.95
CA ALA A 207 -4.12 -9.82 14.38
C ALA A 207 -3.26 -8.79 15.13
N SER A 208 -2.19 -8.29 14.50
CA SER A 208 -1.23 -7.36 15.11
C SER A 208 -1.83 -5.99 15.41
N MET A 209 -2.69 -5.48 14.53
CA MET A 209 -3.35 -4.19 14.76
C MET A 209 -4.34 -4.26 15.92
N THR A 210 -5.10 -5.33 16.03
CA THR A 210 -6.00 -5.57 17.17
C THR A 210 -5.23 -5.61 18.47
N ALA A 211 -4.11 -6.34 18.52
CA ALA A 211 -3.23 -6.40 19.69
C ALA A 211 -2.65 -5.03 20.05
N ALA A 212 -2.15 -4.28 19.06
CA ALA A 212 -1.60 -2.95 19.25
C ALA A 212 -2.65 -1.95 19.76
N LEU A 213 -3.87 -1.98 19.24
CA LEU A 213 -4.96 -1.12 19.70
C LEU A 213 -5.39 -1.44 21.15
N GLN A 214 -5.36 -2.71 21.53
CA GLN A 214 -5.66 -3.13 22.92
C GLN A 214 -4.55 -2.74 23.91
N ALA A 215 -3.28 -2.85 23.48
CA ALA A 215 -2.14 -2.45 24.30
C ALA A 215 -1.92 -0.93 24.36
N GLY A 216 -2.42 -0.17 23.37
CA GLY A 216 -2.13 1.26 23.21
C GLY A 216 -0.73 1.58 22.66
N GLU A 217 0.01 0.57 22.21
CA GLU A 217 1.35 0.67 21.64
C GLU A 217 1.56 -0.37 20.54
N VAL A 218 2.66 -0.25 19.79
CA VAL A 218 3.03 -1.25 18.79
C VAL A 218 3.42 -2.55 19.47
N VAL A 219 2.78 -3.64 19.07
CA VAL A 219 3.02 -4.98 19.62
C VAL A 219 3.62 -5.88 18.55
N GLU A 220 4.66 -6.60 18.91
CA GLU A 220 5.23 -7.68 18.12
C GLU A 220 4.51 -8.99 18.47
N LEU A 221 4.07 -9.74 17.45
CA LEU A 221 3.44 -11.03 17.65
C LEU A 221 4.50 -12.13 17.69
N ASP A 222 4.36 -13.10 18.58
CA ASP A 222 5.26 -14.26 18.71
C ASP A 222 5.29 -15.10 17.42
N SER A 223 4.19 -15.12 16.66
CA SER A 223 4.12 -15.75 15.34
C SER A 223 3.00 -15.14 14.50
N ALA A 224 3.18 -15.14 13.18
CA ALA A 224 2.15 -14.78 12.20
C ALA A 224 2.09 -15.91 11.15
N ASN A 225 1.13 -16.83 11.29
CA ASN A 225 0.94 -18.00 10.42
C ASN A 225 -0.21 -17.79 9.41
#